data_dbd448fecd033ec1eca336d3d67662ca
#
_entry.id   dbd448fecd033ec1eca336d3d67662ca
#
_cell.length_a   1.000
_cell.length_b   1.000
_cell.length_c   1.000
_cell.angle_alpha   90.00
_cell.angle_beta   90.00
_cell.angle_gamma   90.00
#
_symmetry.space_group_name_H-M   'P 1'
#
loop_
_entity.id
_entity.type
_entity.pdbx_description
1 polymer ?
#
loop_
_entity_poly.entity_id
_entity_poly.type
_entity_poly.pdbx_seq_one_letter_code
_entity_poly.pdbx_strand_id
1 'polypeptide(L)' 'MIFNIINAGDSLAHEIYHSYCASFPEDERRGEAQFWDLFDNEYAQIVSIVKEEKNIGYLILWELSEFVFVEHFEIFS' A
#
# COMPACT_ATOMS: atom_id res chain seq x y z
N MET A 1 0.21 17.56 -2.65
CA MET A 1 0.11 16.12 -2.31
C MET A 1 0.84 15.30 -3.36
N ILE A 2 1.67 14.39 -2.92
CA ILE A 2 2.53 13.59 -3.80
C ILE A 2 2.23 12.11 -3.57
N PHE A 3 2.20 11.35 -4.68
CA PHE A 3 2.00 9.90 -4.64
C PHE A 3 3.29 9.22 -5.10
N ASN A 4 3.90 8.43 -4.23
CA ASN A 4 5.15 7.75 -4.53
C ASN A 4 4.97 6.24 -4.51
N ILE A 5 5.39 5.56 -5.57
CA ILE A 5 5.45 4.11 -5.59
C ILE A 5 6.60 3.69 -4.67
N ILE A 6 6.34 2.78 -3.74
CA ILE A 6 7.36 2.31 -2.81
C ILE A 6 7.80 0.89 -3.13
N ASN A 7 9.00 0.54 -2.67
CA ASN A 7 9.60 -0.78 -2.86
C ASN A 7 9.69 -1.54 -1.54
N ALA A 8 9.81 -2.86 -1.60
CA ALA A 8 9.88 -3.70 -0.41
C ALA A 8 11.05 -3.33 0.52
N GLY A 9 12.15 -2.83 -0.04
CA GLY A 9 13.32 -2.42 0.75
C GLY A 9 13.19 -1.05 1.42
N ASP A 10 12.12 -0.33 1.14
CA ASP A 10 11.86 0.98 1.71
C ASP A 10 11.35 0.81 3.16
N SER A 11 11.90 1.58 4.09
CA SER A 11 11.45 1.52 5.49
C SER A 11 9.96 1.80 5.63
N LEU A 12 9.42 2.63 4.74
CA LEU A 12 7.99 2.98 4.72
C LEU A 12 7.11 1.77 4.44
N ALA A 13 7.63 0.75 3.73
CA ALA A 13 6.87 -0.48 3.46
C ALA A 13 6.48 -1.19 4.75
N HIS A 14 7.37 -1.23 5.74
CA HIS A 14 7.08 -1.86 7.03
C HIS A 14 6.08 -1.04 7.85
N GLU A 15 6.18 0.28 7.81
CA GLU A 15 5.22 1.14 8.47
C GLU A 15 3.82 0.97 7.89
N ILE A 16 3.72 0.88 6.57
CA ILE A 16 2.46 0.67 5.88
C ILE A 16 1.89 -0.71 6.23
N TYR A 17 2.73 -1.75 6.23
CA TYR A 17 2.27 -3.09 6.60
C TYR A 17 1.72 -3.11 8.04
N HIS A 18 2.42 -2.43 8.96
CA HIS A 18 1.98 -2.36 10.35
C HIS A 18 0.60 -1.68 10.47
N SER A 19 0.42 -0.56 9.77
CA SER A 19 -0.85 0.15 9.77
C SER A 19 -1.96 -0.66 9.10
N TYR A 20 -1.63 -1.35 8.01
CA TYR A 20 -2.54 -2.23 7.30
C TYR A 20 -3.09 -3.33 8.23
N CYS A 21 -2.22 -3.96 9.00
CA CYS A 21 -2.63 -4.98 9.96
C CYS A 21 -3.48 -4.41 11.10
N ALA A 22 -3.18 -3.18 11.53
CA ALA A 22 -3.93 -2.54 12.61
C ALA A 22 -5.31 -2.06 12.16
N SER A 23 -5.44 -1.66 10.90
CA SER A 23 -6.65 -1.04 10.38
C SER A 23 -7.66 -2.00 9.77
N PHE A 24 -7.20 -3.18 9.32
CA PHE A 24 -8.09 -4.15 8.67
C PHE A 24 -8.07 -5.46 9.44
N PRO A 25 -9.25 -6.04 9.75
CA PRO A 25 -9.33 -7.34 10.42
C PRO A 25 -8.66 -8.45 9.62
N GLU A 26 -8.21 -9.50 10.30
CA GLU A 26 -7.48 -10.60 9.69
C GLU A 26 -8.21 -11.23 8.50
N ASP A 27 -9.54 -11.33 8.58
CA ASP A 27 -10.36 -11.91 7.51
C ASP A 27 -10.63 -10.95 6.35
N GLU A 28 -10.25 -9.68 6.50
CA GLU A 28 -10.44 -8.66 5.47
C GLU A 28 -9.14 -8.17 4.85
N ARG A 29 -8.01 -8.76 5.24
CA ARG A 29 -6.71 -8.36 4.71
C ARG A 29 -5.92 -9.57 4.22
N ARG A 30 -4.87 -9.28 3.44
CA ARG A 30 -3.95 -10.31 2.99
C ARG A 30 -3.11 -10.81 4.16
N GLY A 31 -2.70 -12.07 4.12
CA GLY A 31 -1.69 -12.57 5.04
C GLY A 31 -0.34 -11.90 4.77
N GLU A 32 0.60 -12.06 5.70
CA GLU A 32 1.91 -11.39 5.60
C GLU A 32 2.63 -11.71 4.29
N ALA A 33 2.76 -12.99 3.93
CA ALA A 33 3.44 -13.38 2.70
C ALA A 33 2.75 -12.79 1.47
N GLN A 34 1.42 -12.79 1.45
CA GLN A 34 0.63 -12.25 0.34
C GLN A 34 0.80 -10.75 0.20
N PHE A 35 0.92 -10.02 1.32
CA PHE A 35 1.17 -8.60 1.30
C PHE A 35 2.53 -8.30 0.64
N TRP A 36 3.59 -8.99 1.10
CA TRP A 36 4.93 -8.75 0.56
C TRP A 36 5.07 -9.19 -0.90
N ASP A 37 4.30 -10.20 -1.32
CA ASP A 37 4.27 -10.63 -2.72
C ASP A 37 3.74 -9.54 -3.66
N LEU A 38 2.98 -8.58 -3.15
CA LEU A 38 2.50 -7.46 -3.97
C LEU A 38 3.66 -6.66 -4.59
N PHE A 39 4.79 -6.56 -3.88
CA PHE A 39 5.94 -5.82 -4.39
C PHE A 39 6.61 -6.52 -5.59
N ASP A 40 6.40 -7.82 -5.74
CA ASP A 40 6.96 -8.60 -6.83
C ASP A 40 5.97 -8.76 -7.99
N ASN A 41 4.75 -8.28 -7.84
CA ASN A 41 3.74 -8.40 -8.87
C ASN A 41 3.78 -7.19 -9.80
N GLU A 42 3.95 -7.43 -11.10
CA GLU A 42 4.10 -6.33 -12.07
C GLU A 42 2.85 -5.46 -12.22
N TYR A 43 1.68 -5.95 -11.82
CA TYR A 43 0.43 -5.21 -11.94
C TYR A 43 0.03 -4.52 -10.64
N ALA A 44 0.67 -4.85 -9.53
CA ALA A 44 0.34 -4.29 -8.23
C ALA A 44 1.32 -3.21 -7.83
N GLN A 45 0.82 -2.18 -7.16
CA GLN A 45 1.66 -1.10 -6.63
C GLN A 45 1.18 -0.73 -5.24
N ILE A 46 2.14 -0.49 -4.34
CA ILE A 46 1.84 0.14 -3.07
C ILE A 46 2.40 1.56 -3.17
N VAL A 47 1.52 2.53 -2.95
CA VAL A 47 1.82 3.94 -3.17
C VAL A 47 1.65 4.69 -1.87
N SER A 48 2.68 5.42 -1.45
CA SER A 48 2.57 6.31 -0.29
C SER A 48 1.95 7.63 -0.73
N ILE A 49 1.17 8.21 0.17
CA ILE A 49 0.56 9.53 -0.02
C ILE A 49 1.31 10.49 0.88
N VAL A 50 1.95 11.49 0.29
CA VAL A 50 2.80 12.43 1.02
C VAL A 50 2.22 13.83 0.91
N LYS A 51 2.12 14.52 2.03
CA LYS A 51 1.70 15.91 2.11
C LYS A 51 2.62 16.64 3.07
N GLU A 52 3.19 17.76 2.63
CA GLU A 52 4.10 18.56 3.43
C GLU A 52 5.25 17.71 4.02
N GLU A 53 5.84 16.86 3.18
CA GLU A 53 6.96 15.99 3.51
C GLU A 53 6.63 14.89 4.53
N LYS A 54 5.35 14.66 4.82
CA LYS A 54 4.90 13.59 5.71
C LYS A 54 4.11 12.55 4.94
N ASN A 55 4.36 11.28 5.24
CA ASN A 55 3.51 10.22 4.76
C ASN A 55 2.20 10.24 5.54
N ILE A 56 1.10 10.52 4.86
CA ILE A 56 -0.22 10.63 5.48
C ILE A 56 -1.14 9.45 5.16
N GLY A 57 -0.69 8.52 4.34
CA GLY A 57 -1.51 7.38 3.99
C GLY A 57 -0.87 6.54 2.90
N TYR A 58 -1.65 5.60 2.38
CA TYR A 58 -1.20 4.73 1.29
C TYR A 58 -2.37 4.19 0.50
N LEU A 59 -2.04 3.70 -0.69
CA LEU A 59 -2.95 2.97 -1.57
C LEU A 59 -2.31 1.64 -1.94
N ILE A 60 -3.10 0.58 -2.01
CA ILE A 60 -2.74 -0.65 -2.68
C ILE A 60 -3.57 -0.70 -3.95
N LEU A 61 -2.93 -0.64 -5.10
CA LEU A 61 -3.65 -0.58 -6.36
C LEU A 61 -3.10 -1.56 -7.39
N TRP A 62 -3.95 -1.85 -8.37
CA TRP A 62 -3.64 -2.73 -9.48
C TRP A 62 -3.85 -1.98 -10.78
N GLU A 63 -2.81 -1.96 -11.62
CA GLU A 63 -2.94 -1.42 -12.98
C GLU A 63 -3.32 -2.55 -13.91
N LEU A 64 -4.55 -2.52 -14.39
CA LEU A 64 -5.06 -3.47 -15.35
C LEU A 64 -5.11 -2.79 -16.73
N SER A 65 -5.26 -3.57 -17.80
CA SER A 65 -5.10 -3.03 -19.16
C SER A 65 -6.00 -1.84 -19.48
N GLU A 66 -7.18 -1.77 -18.87
CA GLU A 66 -8.16 -0.73 -19.19
C GLU A 66 -8.60 0.11 -17.99
N PHE A 67 -8.16 -0.25 -16.78
CA PHE A 67 -8.54 0.49 -15.57
C PHE A 67 -7.58 0.22 -14.44
N VAL A 68 -7.68 1.06 -13.41
CA VAL A 68 -6.93 0.91 -12.16
C VAL A 68 -7.91 0.50 -11.08
N PHE A 69 -7.58 -0.56 -10.34
CA PHE A 69 -8.39 -1.04 -9.24
C PHE A 69 -7.69 -0.70 -7.92
N VAL A 70 -8.40 -0.01 -7.01
CA VAL A 70 -7.86 0.29 -5.68
C VAL A 70 -8.35 -0.77 -4.72
N GLU A 71 -7.42 -1.57 -4.21
CA GLU A 71 -7.74 -2.65 -3.28
C GLU A 71 -7.94 -2.12 -1.86
N HIS A 72 -7.01 -1.27 -1.39
CA HIS A 72 -7.07 -0.65 -0.07
C HIS A 72 -6.60 0.78 -0.15
N PHE A 73 -7.18 1.61 0.69
CA PHE A 73 -6.86 3.02 0.82
C PHE A 73 -6.98 3.38 2.29
N GLU A 74 -5.94 4.02 2.83
CA GLU A 74 -5.98 4.49 4.21
C GLU A 74 -5.30 5.84 4.32
N ILE A 75 -5.95 6.77 5.05
CA ILE A 75 -5.32 8.01 5.49
C ILE A 75 -5.11 7.87 6.99
N PHE A 76 -3.90 8.11 7.46
CA PHE A 76 -3.57 7.99 8.86
C PHE A 76 -4.22 9.11 9.65
N SER A 77 -4.70 8.77 10.83
CA SER A 77 -5.31 9.76 11.74
C SER A 77 -4.27 10.48 12.59
#